data_f59c72bdc789a743a2cd20ab29a2c443
#
_entry.id   f59c72bdc789a743a2cd20ab29a2c443
#
_cell.length_a   1.000
_cell.length_b   1.000
_cell.length_c   1.000
_cell.angle_alpha   90.00
_cell.angle_beta   90.00
_cell.angle_gamma   90.00
#
_symmetry.space_group_name_H-M   'P 1'
#
loop_
_entity.id
_entity.type
_entity.pdbx_description
1 polymer ?
#
loop_
_entity_poly.entity_id
_entity_poly.type
_entity_poly.pdbx_seq_one_letter_code
_entity_poly.pdbx_strand_id
1 'polypeptide(L)'
;MRRAGVAGAVGLGVTAAAVAGYVTRNLTFDRRESSLLASSGVIPRSVTMPGGAVISYGEGPPGGEPLLLIPGQQVAWSDYAAVLGALSEDWHVFAVDCFGHGGSAKDPAWYPALRQTAALGWFVDTVIGSPAVVAGHSSGGLLAARLAADCPALVRAALIEDAPFFATEPDRAPATFAWRDGFRPMHDFLTAPQEAEVTWTRHWVRHSHLRALFGDKGWTRLVRDPVERRLDRDPHRIPRLWWLPPTMNRALDLTACLQDGTGDYDLRYGEMFYDGTWFEGFDQAETLARVRVPVTLLHATVHEQDGVLLGAMTDDDARRAHVLMPDCLLVDHIPAGHDIHRQRPALFVDSINALPGRIHR
;
A
#
# COMPACT_ATOMS: atom_id res chain seq x y z
N MET A 1 -8.57 51.63 28.29
CA MET A 1 -8.77 50.21 28.66
C MET A 1 -9.54 49.33 27.65
N ARG A 2 -9.95 49.79 26.43
CA ARG A 2 -10.73 48.97 25.48
C ARG A 2 -9.89 48.23 24.40
N ARG A 3 -8.60 48.55 24.22
CA ARG A 3 -7.75 47.91 23.17
C ARG A 3 -7.13 46.57 23.57
N ALA A 4 -6.94 46.30 24.88
CA ALA A 4 -6.38 45.03 25.34
C ALA A 4 -7.36 43.86 25.28
N GLY A 5 -8.68 44.12 25.39
CA GLY A 5 -9.71 43.06 25.31
C GLY A 5 -9.92 42.52 23.90
N VAL A 6 -9.76 43.34 22.84
CA VAL A 6 -9.96 42.90 21.46
C VAL A 6 -8.80 42.04 20.96
N ALA A 7 -7.56 42.38 21.33
CA ALA A 7 -6.39 41.56 20.95
C ALA A 7 -6.40 40.20 21.64
N GLY A 8 -6.86 40.12 22.91
CA GLY A 8 -7.03 38.85 23.61
C GLY A 8 -8.13 37.95 23.01
N ALA A 9 -9.26 38.54 22.61
CA ALA A 9 -10.36 37.79 22.00
C ALA A 9 -10.02 37.30 20.60
N VAL A 10 -9.26 38.08 19.81
CA VAL A 10 -8.76 37.64 18.48
C VAL A 10 -7.70 36.56 18.64
N GLY A 11 -6.79 36.66 19.60
CA GLY A 11 -5.79 35.62 19.88
C GLY A 11 -6.39 34.28 20.31
N LEU A 12 -7.41 34.33 21.19
CA LEU A 12 -8.15 33.14 21.62
C LEU A 12 -8.99 32.53 20.47
N GLY A 13 -9.57 33.34 19.62
CA GLY A 13 -10.31 32.87 18.43
C GLY A 13 -9.42 32.19 17.41
N VAL A 14 -8.24 32.73 17.13
CA VAL A 14 -7.25 32.12 16.19
C VAL A 14 -6.71 30.81 16.76
N THR A 15 -6.42 30.72 18.04
CA THR A 15 -5.97 29.47 18.69
C THR A 15 -7.06 28.41 18.69
N ALA A 16 -8.32 28.78 19.00
CA ALA A 16 -9.44 27.83 18.95
C ALA A 16 -9.72 27.33 17.53
N ALA A 17 -9.67 28.20 16.52
CA ALA A 17 -9.83 27.81 15.12
C ALA A 17 -8.69 26.88 14.64
N ALA A 18 -7.44 27.16 15.03
CA ALA A 18 -6.29 26.31 14.70
C ALA A 18 -6.40 24.91 15.33
N VAL A 19 -6.82 24.85 16.61
CA VAL A 19 -7.06 23.57 17.31
C VAL A 19 -8.22 22.81 16.66
N ALA A 20 -9.33 23.48 16.34
CA ALA A 20 -10.46 22.85 15.65
C ALA A 20 -10.06 22.32 14.27
N GLY A 21 -9.28 23.09 13.50
CA GLY A 21 -8.73 22.67 12.21
C GLY A 21 -7.82 21.44 12.35
N TYR A 22 -6.93 21.43 13.35
CA TYR A 22 -6.07 20.29 13.64
C TYR A 22 -6.88 19.03 13.97
N VAL A 23 -7.84 19.13 14.88
CA VAL A 23 -8.73 18.01 15.28
C VAL A 23 -9.51 17.49 14.08
N THR A 24 -10.13 18.40 13.31
CA THR A 24 -10.91 18.03 12.11
C THR A 24 -10.02 17.29 11.11
N ARG A 25 -8.85 17.84 10.78
CA ARG A 25 -7.89 17.20 9.88
C ARG A 25 -7.52 15.79 10.34
N ASN A 26 -7.25 15.60 11.63
CA ASN A 26 -6.80 14.32 12.16
C ASN A 26 -7.91 13.26 12.21
N LEU A 27 -9.18 13.68 12.35
CA LEU A 27 -10.31 12.77 12.42
C LEU A 27 -10.99 12.51 11.06
N THR A 28 -10.70 13.35 10.04
CA THR A 28 -11.38 13.28 8.73
C THR A 28 -10.39 13.29 7.56
N PHE A 29 -9.19 12.76 7.76
CA PHE A 29 -8.14 12.73 6.76
C PHE A 29 -8.51 11.93 5.50
N ASP A 30 -9.36 10.93 5.65
CA ASP A 30 -9.90 10.07 4.59
C ASP A 30 -10.96 10.75 3.71
N ARG A 31 -11.60 11.83 4.19
CA ARG A 31 -12.66 12.53 3.40
C ARG A 31 -12.15 13.05 2.07
N ARG A 32 -10.91 13.55 2.04
CA ARG A 32 -10.31 14.02 0.80
C ARG A 32 -10.15 12.87 -0.20
N GLU A 33 -9.67 11.73 0.24
CA GLU A 33 -9.47 10.55 -0.59
C GLU A 33 -10.81 10.00 -1.08
N SER A 34 -11.80 9.90 -0.19
CA SER A 34 -13.16 9.52 -0.57
C SER A 34 -13.76 10.47 -1.61
N SER A 35 -13.50 11.78 -1.50
CA SER A 35 -13.94 12.77 -2.47
C SER A 35 -13.22 12.63 -3.81
N LEU A 36 -11.90 12.41 -3.80
CA LEU A 36 -11.12 12.16 -5.01
C LEU A 36 -11.59 10.90 -5.72
N LEU A 37 -11.82 9.83 -4.97
CA LEU A 37 -12.34 8.57 -5.49
C LEU A 37 -13.72 8.78 -6.14
N ALA A 38 -14.64 9.46 -5.45
CA ALA A 38 -15.98 9.74 -5.97
C ALA A 38 -15.96 10.60 -7.24
N SER A 39 -14.96 11.47 -7.41
CA SER A 39 -14.82 12.34 -8.57
C SER A 39 -13.97 11.75 -9.70
N SER A 40 -13.31 10.61 -9.49
CA SER A 40 -12.39 10.00 -10.47
C SER A 40 -13.09 9.41 -11.70
N GLY A 41 -14.39 9.15 -11.61
CA GLY A 41 -15.12 8.40 -12.64
C GLY A 41 -14.88 6.89 -12.62
N VAL A 42 -14.01 6.40 -11.72
CA VAL A 42 -13.73 4.97 -11.57
C VAL A 42 -14.86 4.31 -10.80
N ILE A 43 -15.38 3.21 -11.32
CA ILE A 43 -16.49 2.45 -10.74
C ILE A 43 -16.06 1.06 -10.29
N PRO A 44 -16.52 0.57 -9.13
CA PRO A 44 -16.20 -0.76 -8.66
C PRO A 44 -16.83 -1.83 -9.56
N ARG A 45 -16.06 -2.88 -9.83
CA ARG A 45 -16.40 -4.07 -10.62
C ARG A 45 -15.92 -5.32 -9.94
N SER A 46 -16.40 -6.45 -10.41
CA SER A 46 -15.86 -7.76 -10.07
C SER A 46 -15.99 -8.72 -11.24
N VAL A 47 -15.09 -9.69 -11.29
CA VAL A 47 -15.12 -10.78 -12.26
C VAL A 47 -14.77 -12.09 -11.55
N THR A 48 -15.40 -13.18 -11.99
CA THR A 48 -15.10 -14.52 -11.47
C THR A 48 -14.20 -15.26 -12.46
N MET A 49 -13.03 -15.70 -11.98
CA MET A 49 -12.10 -16.49 -12.76
C MET A 49 -12.59 -17.93 -12.97
N PRO A 50 -12.06 -18.64 -13.98
CA PRO A 50 -12.13 -20.09 -14.01
C PRO A 50 -11.60 -20.68 -12.71
N GLY A 51 -12.37 -21.54 -12.03
CA GLY A 51 -12.05 -22.04 -10.69
C GLY A 51 -12.74 -21.31 -9.53
N GLY A 52 -13.53 -20.24 -9.83
CA GLY A 52 -14.45 -19.61 -8.88
C GLY A 52 -13.89 -18.46 -8.05
N ALA A 53 -12.59 -18.16 -8.15
CA ALA A 53 -12.02 -17.02 -7.44
C ALA A 53 -12.52 -15.70 -8.03
N VAL A 54 -12.91 -14.74 -7.16
CA VAL A 54 -13.36 -13.42 -7.55
C VAL A 54 -12.20 -12.44 -7.50
N ILE A 55 -12.04 -11.62 -8.57
CA ILE A 55 -11.20 -10.43 -8.59
C ILE A 55 -12.11 -9.22 -8.54
N SER A 56 -11.95 -8.38 -7.51
CA SER A 56 -12.54 -7.05 -7.40
C SER A 56 -11.61 -6.02 -8.00
N TYR A 57 -12.14 -5.00 -8.66
CA TYR A 57 -11.35 -3.93 -9.27
C TYR A 57 -12.16 -2.65 -9.46
N GLY A 58 -11.47 -1.53 -9.58
CA GLY A 58 -12.04 -0.27 -10.08
C GLY A 58 -11.77 -0.15 -11.56
N GLU A 59 -12.78 0.20 -12.36
CA GLU A 59 -12.67 0.47 -13.80
C GLU A 59 -12.93 1.94 -14.08
N GLY A 60 -11.98 2.61 -14.72
CA GLY A 60 -12.10 3.98 -15.18
C GLY A 60 -12.98 4.11 -16.42
N PRO A 61 -13.28 5.35 -16.83
CA PRO A 61 -13.96 5.61 -18.10
C PRO A 61 -13.21 4.95 -19.27
N PRO A 62 -13.94 4.40 -20.25
CA PRO A 62 -13.32 3.83 -21.43
C PRO A 62 -12.65 4.92 -22.29
N GLY A 63 -11.44 4.66 -22.72
CA GLY A 63 -10.64 5.57 -23.57
C GLY A 63 -9.17 5.51 -23.23
N GLY A 64 -8.30 5.81 -24.20
CA GLY A 64 -6.86 5.67 -24.05
C GLY A 64 -6.36 4.23 -24.04
N GLU A 65 -5.07 4.09 -23.78
CA GLU A 65 -4.42 2.78 -23.62
C GLU A 65 -4.75 2.17 -22.26
N PRO A 66 -4.81 0.82 -22.14
CA PRO A 66 -5.11 0.20 -20.86
C PRO A 66 -3.93 0.34 -19.87
N LEU A 67 -4.29 0.70 -18.64
CA LEU A 67 -3.39 0.80 -17.49
C LEU A 67 -3.89 -0.09 -16.36
N LEU A 68 -3.09 -1.06 -15.95
CA LEU A 68 -3.34 -1.88 -14.77
C LEU A 68 -2.59 -1.35 -13.55
N LEU A 69 -3.30 -1.05 -12.47
CA LEU A 69 -2.72 -0.64 -11.18
C LEU A 69 -2.85 -1.78 -10.18
N ILE A 70 -1.73 -2.14 -9.52
CA ILE A 70 -1.63 -3.23 -8.55
C ILE A 70 -1.17 -2.65 -7.21
N PRO A 71 -2.05 -2.58 -6.19
CA PRO A 71 -1.73 -1.98 -4.90
C PRO A 71 -0.80 -2.85 -4.05
N GLY A 72 -0.28 -2.24 -2.98
CA GLY A 72 0.50 -2.91 -1.95
C GLY A 72 -0.35 -3.73 -0.96
N GLN A 73 0.31 -4.19 0.11
CA GLN A 73 -0.38 -4.91 1.18
C GLN A 73 -1.27 -4.00 2.03
N GLN A 74 -2.30 -4.60 2.62
CA GLN A 74 -3.25 -3.99 3.56
C GLN A 74 -4.14 -2.90 2.94
N VAL A 75 -4.05 -2.69 1.64
CA VAL A 75 -4.84 -1.68 0.92
C VAL A 75 -5.60 -2.31 -0.25
N ALA A 76 -6.67 -1.64 -0.66
CA ALA A 76 -7.49 -2.00 -1.82
C ALA A 76 -7.13 -1.11 -3.02
N TRP A 77 -7.73 -1.37 -4.18
CA TRP A 77 -7.56 -0.56 -5.39
C TRP A 77 -7.82 0.93 -5.17
N SER A 78 -8.67 1.28 -4.20
CA SER A 78 -9.00 2.65 -3.82
C SER A 78 -7.83 3.44 -3.20
N ASP A 79 -6.72 2.79 -2.87
CA ASP A 79 -5.50 3.46 -2.39
C ASP A 79 -4.93 4.43 -3.42
N TYR A 80 -5.15 4.14 -4.70
CA TYR A 80 -4.79 5.03 -5.80
C TYR A 80 -5.70 6.26 -5.98
N ALA A 81 -6.64 6.53 -5.06
CA ALA A 81 -7.60 7.65 -5.15
C ALA A 81 -6.97 9.00 -5.53
N ALA A 82 -5.71 9.24 -5.09
CA ALA A 82 -5.01 10.50 -5.36
C ALA A 82 -4.62 10.70 -6.84
N VAL A 83 -4.55 9.63 -7.62
CA VAL A 83 -4.06 9.64 -9.02
C VAL A 83 -5.09 9.14 -10.02
N LEU A 84 -6.13 8.44 -9.59
CA LEU A 84 -7.13 7.82 -10.48
C LEU A 84 -7.77 8.83 -11.42
N GLY A 85 -8.18 10.01 -10.91
CA GLY A 85 -8.83 11.04 -11.74
C GLY A 85 -7.92 11.53 -12.87
N ALA A 86 -6.68 11.90 -12.54
CA ALA A 86 -5.71 12.38 -13.54
C ALA A 86 -5.30 11.29 -14.53
N LEU A 87 -5.13 10.05 -14.07
CA LEU A 87 -4.82 8.92 -14.97
C LEU A 87 -5.98 8.62 -15.91
N SER A 88 -7.22 8.73 -15.44
CA SER A 88 -8.41 8.46 -16.25
C SER A 88 -8.68 9.50 -17.36
N GLU A 89 -7.92 10.59 -17.41
CA GLU A 89 -7.98 11.55 -18.51
C GLU A 89 -7.35 10.98 -19.81
N ASP A 90 -6.26 10.18 -19.64
CA ASP A 90 -5.46 9.69 -20.78
C ASP A 90 -5.49 8.16 -20.91
N TRP A 91 -5.89 7.43 -19.83
CA TRP A 91 -5.79 5.99 -19.75
C TRP A 91 -7.15 5.33 -19.46
N HIS A 92 -7.39 4.13 -20.02
CA HIS A 92 -8.42 3.24 -19.52
C HIS A 92 -7.86 2.49 -18.31
N VAL A 93 -8.18 2.99 -17.13
CA VAL A 93 -7.60 2.51 -15.87
C VAL A 93 -8.34 1.29 -15.34
N PHE A 94 -7.58 0.26 -14.96
CA PHE A 94 -8.03 -0.89 -14.18
C PHE A 94 -7.19 -0.99 -12.91
N ALA A 95 -7.78 -0.80 -11.74
CA ALA A 95 -7.08 -0.91 -10.47
C ALA A 95 -7.64 -2.12 -9.72
N VAL A 96 -6.83 -3.17 -9.51
CA VAL A 96 -7.29 -4.45 -8.93
C VAL A 96 -7.13 -4.49 -7.42
N ASP A 97 -7.94 -5.32 -6.75
CA ASP A 97 -7.63 -5.83 -5.42
C ASP A 97 -6.83 -7.14 -5.57
N CYS A 98 -5.66 -7.22 -4.97
CA CYS A 98 -4.94 -8.49 -4.85
C CYS A 98 -5.77 -9.51 -4.06
N PHE A 99 -5.57 -10.82 -4.29
CA PHE A 99 -6.19 -11.81 -3.41
C PHE A 99 -5.77 -11.59 -1.96
N GLY A 100 -6.68 -11.81 -1.04
CA GLY A 100 -6.49 -11.47 0.37
C GLY A 100 -6.81 -10.02 0.73
N HIS A 101 -7.18 -9.16 -0.26
CA HIS A 101 -7.45 -7.73 -0.08
C HIS A 101 -8.80 -7.33 -0.66
N GLY A 102 -9.33 -6.21 -0.18
CA GLY A 102 -10.52 -5.56 -0.71
C GLY A 102 -11.70 -6.50 -0.92
N GLY A 103 -12.32 -6.44 -2.09
CA GLY A 103 -13.41 -7.31 -2.51
C GLY A 103 -12.96 -8.62 -3.17
N SER A 104 -11.65 -8.85 -3.37
CA SER A 104 -11.14 -10.07 -3.99
C SER A 104 -11.18 -11.28 -3.05
N ALA A 105 -11.07 -12.48 -3.63
CA ALA A 105 -11.17 -13.74 -2.88
C ALA A 105 -10.13 -13.81 -1.76
N LYS A 106 -10.57 -14.33 -0.60
CA LYS A 106 -9.78 -14.49 0.63
C LYS A 106 -9.52 -15.96 0.94
N ASP A 107 -8.95 -16.64 -0.06
CA ASP A 107 -8.50 -18.02 0.04
C ASP A 107 -6.96 -18.07 -0.06
N PRO A 108 -6.25 -18.55 0.97
CA PRO A 108 -4.79 -18.63 0.99
C PRO A 108 -4.17 -19.38 -0.19
N ALA A 109 -4.91 -20.30 -0.83
CA ALA A 109 -4.44 -21.00 -2.02
C ALA A 109 -4.11 -20.06 -3.20
N TRP A 110 -4.65 -18.84 -3.20
CA TRP A 110 -4.42 -17.81 -4.23
C TRP A 110 -3.38 -16.77 -3.84
N TYR A 111 -2.86 -16.75 -2.60
CA TYR A 111 -1.96 -15.70 -2.12
C TYR A 111 -0.53 -15.78 -2.63
N PRO A 112 0.08 -16.97 -2.88
CA PRO A 112 1.45 -17.03 -3.39
C PRO A 112 1.64 -16.19 -4.66
N ALA A 113 2.80 -15.53 -4.79
CA ALA A 113 3.13 -14.64 -5.90
C ALA A 113 2.86 -15.28 -7.27
N LEU A 114 3.20 -16.57 -7.42
CA LEU A 114 2.96 -17.33 -8.65
C LEU A 114 1.47 -17.37 -9.03
N ARG A 115 0.60 -17.62 -8.06
CA ARG A 115 -0.85 -17.68 -8.27
C ARG A 115 -1.44 -16.31 -8.59
N GLN A 116 -1.01 -15.29 -7.88
CA GLN A 116 -1.45 -13.91 -8.15
C GLN A 116 -1.00 -13.43 -9.51
N THR A 117 0.26 -13.68 -9.90
CA THR A 117 0.77 -13.31 -11.22
C THR A 117 -0.01 -14.01 -12.34
N ALA A 118 -0.30 -15.30 -12.19
CA ALA A 118 -1.13 -16.02 -13.15
C ALA A 118 -2.55 -15.43 -13.27
N ALA A 119 -3.15 -15.05 -12.15
CA ALA A 119 -4.46 -14.41 -12.13
C ALA A 119 -4.44 -13.02 -12.78
N LEU A 120 -3.40 -12.22 -12.54
CA LEU A 120 -3.21 -10.92 -13.18
C LEU A 120 -3.00 -11.06 -14.69
N GLY A 121 -2.22 -12.05 -15.13
CA GLY A 121 -2.07 -12.37 -16.55
C GLY A 121 -3.41 -12.73 -17.19
N TRP A 122 -4.21 -13.59 -16.54
CA TRP A 122 -5.56 -13.91 -17.00
C TRP A 122 -6.46 -12.67 -17.04
N PHE A 123 -6.35 -11.78 -16.05
CA PHE A 123 -7.13 -10.54 -16.01
C PHE A 123 -6.78 -9.61 -17.17
N VAL A 124 -5.49 -9.44 -17.50
CA VAL A 124 -5.07 -8.63 -18.65
C VAL A 124 -5.57 -9.26 -19.96
N ASP A 125 -5.41 -10.57 -20.12
CA ASP A 125 -5.81 -11.27 -21.35
C ASP A 125 -7.33 -11.28 -21.55
N THR A 126 -8.10 -11.55 -20.49
CA THR A 126 -9.54 -11.82 -20.58
C THR A 126 -10.41 -10.60 -20.29
N VAL A 127 -10.06 -9.78 -19.30
CA VAL A 127 -10.89 -8.65 -18.87
C VAL A 127 -10.49 -7.38 -19.60
N ILE A 128 -9.19 -7.08 -19.66
CA ILE A 128 -8.67 -5.93 -20.40
C ILE A 128 -8.70 -6.24 -21.92
N GLY A 129 -8.36 -7.45 -22.32
CA GLY A 129 -8.44 -7.96 -23.70
C GLY A 129 -7.34 -7.42 -24.64
N SER A 130 -6.33 -6.75 -24.11
CA SER A 130 -5.18 -6.23 -24.86
C SER A 130 -3.98 -6.01 -23.93
N PRO A 131 -2.73 -5.99 -24.46
CA PRO A 131 -1.55 -5.69 -23.67
C PRO A 131 -1.67 -4.32 -22.99
N ALA A 132 -1.31 -4.25 -21.70
CA ALA A 132 -1.46 -3.08 -20.86
C ALA A 132 -0.12 -2.52 -20.39
N VAL A 133 -0.08 -1.23 -20.04
CA VAL A 133 0.92 -0.69 -19.13
C VAL A 133 0.55 -1.15 -17.72
N VAL A 134 1.53 -1.58 -16.93
CA VAL A 134 1.30 -2.10 -15.59
C VAL A 134 2.04 -1.25 -14.58
N ALA A 135 1.34 -0.76 -13.54
CA ALA A 135 1.97 -0.07 -12.45
C ALA A 135 1.69 -0.81 -11.13
N GLY A 136 2.72 -1.03 -10.32
CA GLY A 136 2.60 -1.73 -9.05
C GLY A 136 3.33 -1.04 -7.93
N HIS A 137 2.66 -0.92 -6.77
CA HIS A 137 3.20 -0.36 -5.55
C HIS A 137 3.58 -1.45 -4.55
N SER A 138 4.74 -1.34 -3.90
CA SER A 138 5.16 -2.24 -2.83
C SER A 138 5.11 -3.73 -3.27
N SER A 139 4.37 -4.59 -2.58
CA SER A 139 4.16 -5.99 -3.01
C SER A 139 3.51 -6.10 -4.39
N GLY A 140 2.65 -5.14 -4.77
CA GLY A 140 2.12 -5.02 -6.12
C GLY A 140 3.20 -4.71 -7.16
N GLY A 141 4.28 -4.03 -6.76
CA GLY A 141 5.46 -3.81 -7.60
C GLY A 141 6.26 -5.10 -7.86
N LEU A 142 6.34 -5.98 -6.85
CA LEU A 142 6.90 -7.33 -7.04
C LEU A 142 6.08 -8.14 -8.06
N LEU A 143 4.73 -8.04 -7.96
CA LEU A 143 3.82 -8.71 -8.90
C LEU A 143 3.90 -8.11 -10.31
N ALA A 144 4.02 -6.78 -10.44
CA ALA A 144 4.18 -6.10 -11.72
C ALA A 144 5.48 -6.52 -12.43
N ALA A 145 6.59 -6.59 -11.70
CA ALA A 145 7.86 -7.08 -12.23
C ALA A 145 7.76 -8.55 -12.68
N ARG A 146 7.13 -9.40 -11.88
CA ARG A 146 6.93 -10.80 -12.22
C ARG A 146 5.99 -10.97 -13.43
N LEU A 147 4.91 -10.20 -13.48
CA LEU A 147 3.99 -10.23 -14.63
C LEU A 147 4.69 -9.83 -15.93
N ALA A 148 5.54 -8.78 -15.87
CA ALA A 148 6.35 -8.35 -17.01
C ALA A 148 7.38 -9.39 -17.45
N ALA A 149 7.92 -10.19 -16.51
CA ALA A 149 8.87 -11.26 -16.80
C ALA A 149 8.19 -12.52 -17.35
N ASP A 150 7.06 -12.93 -16.77
CA ASP A 150 6.39 -14.20 -17.08
C ASP A 150 5.41 -14.07 -18.25
N CYS A 151 4.83 -12.89 -18.49
CA CYS A 151 3.84 -12.60 -19.51
C CYS A 151 4.21 -11.38 -20.38
N PRO A 152 5.40 -11.31 -21.01
CA PRO A 152 5.86 -10.12 -21.72
C PRO A 152 4.97 -9.73 -22.91
N ALA A 153 4.17 -10.66 -23.45
CA ALA A 153 3.20 -10.36 -24.52
C ALA A 153 1.97 -9.57 -24.01
N LEU A 154 1.72 -9.58 -22.70
CA LEU A 154 0.58 -8.90 -22.07
C LEU A 154 0.98 -7.56 -21.41
N VAL A 155 2.28 -7.28 -21.30
CA VAL A 155 2.80 -6.07 -20.66
C VAL A 155 3.58 -5.24 -21.65
N ARG A 156 3.15 -3.99 -21.88
CA ARG A 156 3.81 -3.07 -22.82
C ARG A 156 4.97 -2.31 -22.16
N ALA A 157 4.79 -1.92 -20.93
CA ALA A 157 5.79 -1.26 -20.08
C ALA A 157 5.35 -1.41 -18.61
N ALA A 158 6.26 -1.20 -17.67
CA ALA A 158 5.96 -1.25 -16.26
C ALA A 158 6.44 -0.02 -15.50
N LEU A 159 5.65 0.44 -14.52
CA LEU A 159 6.09 1.33 -13.47
C LEU A 159 6.09 0.54 -12.15
N ILE A 160 7.22 0.52 -11.49
CA ILE A 160 7.41 -0.15 -10.21
C ILE A 160 7.65 0.91 -9.14
N GLU A 161 6.70 1.05 -8.22
CA GLU A 161 6.77 2.04 -7.17
C GLU A 161 7.22 1.37 -5.86
N ASP A 162 8.42 1.74 -5.43
CA ASP A 162 9.03 1.40 -4.13
C ASP A 162 8.79 -0.06 -3.69
N ALA A 163 9.03 -0.99 -4.60
CA ALA A 163 8.86 -2.42 -4.34
C ALA A 163 9.99 -2.95 -3.44
N PRO A 164 9.70 -3.85 -2.48
CA PRO A 164 10.69 -4.32 -1.50
C PRO A 164 11.60 -5.40 -2.07
N PHE A 165 12.24 -5.13 -3.23
CA PHE A 165 13.21 -6.04 -3.83
C PHE A 165 14.35 -6.35 -2.88
N PHE A 166 14.70 -7.62 -2.78
CA PHE A 166 15.79 -8.18 -1.96
C PHE A 166 15.61 -7.97 -0.45
N ALA A 167 14.97 -6.88 0.00
CA ALA A 167 14.69 -6.63 1.41
C ALA A 167 13.75 -7.67 2.02
N THR A 168 12.99 -8.40 1.20
CA THR A 168 12.09 -9.48 1.61
C THR A 168 12.74 -10.87 1.57
N GLU A 169 14.01 -10.97 1.23
CA GLU A 169 14.76 -12.24 1.31
C GLU A 169 14.84 -12.71 2.78
N PRO A 170 14.78 -14.01 3.06
CA PRO A 170 14.58 -14.55 4.42
C PRO A 170 15.62 -14.11 5.45
N ASP A 171 16.88 -13.93 5.04
CA ASP A 171 17.99 -13.48 5.88
C ASP A 171 17.99 -11.94 6.09
N ARG A 172 17.27 -11.17 5.27
CA ARG A 172 17.20 -9.72 5.29
C ARG A 172 15.89 -9.18 5.85
N ALA A 173 14.78 -9.86 5.57
CA ALA A 173 13.44 -9.44 5.99
C ALA A 173 13.34 -9.07 7.49
N PRO A 174 13.95 -9.80 8.44
CA PRO A 174 13.90 -9.46 9.87
C PRO A 174 14.55 -8.12 10.24
N ALA A 175 15.36 -7.54 9.35
CA ALA A 175 15.94 -6.21 9.53
C ALA A 175 15.06 -5.08 8.96
N THR A 176 13.87 -5.37 8.45
CA THR A 176 12.94 -4.36 7.91
C THR A 176 11.86 -3.99 8.91
N PHE A 177 11.39 -2.74 8.82
CA PHE A 177 10.25 -2.26 9.60
C PHE A 177 8.97 -3.07 9.26
N ALA A 178 8.73 -3.34 7.98
CA ALA A 178 7.57 -4.10 7.52
C ALA A 178 7.48 -5.49 8.19
N TRP A 179 8.61 -6.18 8.31
CA TRP A 179 8.64 -7.48 8.99
C TRP A 179 8.41 -7.35 10.50
N ARG A 180 9.08 -6.37 11.15
CA ARG A 180 9.02 -6.20 12.60
C ARG A 180 7.71 -5.63 13.10
N ASP A 181 7.10 -4.71 12.37
CA ASP A 181 5.85 -4.03 12.76
C ASP A 181 4.60 -4.67 12.16
N GLY A 182 4.75 -5.38 11.04
CA GLY A 182 3.67 -6.02 10.30
C GLY A 182 3.70 -7.54 10.40
N PHE A 183 4.59 -8.19 9.65
CA PHE A 183 4.49 -9.63 9.39
C PHE A 183 4.71 -10.49 10.62
N ARG A 184 5.69 -10.20 11.45
CA ARG A 184 5.93 -10.92 12.70
C ARG A 184 4.76 -10.79 13.68
N PRO A 185 4.25 -9.58 14.00
CA PRO A 185 3.05 -9.46 14.82
C PRO A 185 1.82 -10.17 14.24
N MET A 186 1.66 -10.24 12.90
CA MET A 186 0.58 -11.00 12.28
C MET A 186 0.71 -12.49 12.55
N HIS A 187 1.91 -13.05 12.36
CA HIS A 187 2.22 -14.44 12.70
C HIS A 187 1.99 -14.73 14.19
N ASP A 188 2.52 -13.88 15.07
CA ASP A 188 2.35 -14.02 16.52
C ASP A 188 0.86 -14.00 16.91
N PHE A 189 0.04 -13.15 16.26
CA PHE A 189 -1.40 -13.09 16.49
C PHE A 189 -2.14 -14.32 15.98
N LEU A 190 -1.81 -14.81 14.79
CA LEU A 190 -2.48 -15.97 14.19
C LEU A 190 -2.13 -17.28 14.88
N THR A 191 -0.94 -17.39 15.47
CA THR A 191 -0.44 -18.61 16.13
C THR A 191 -0.64 -18.60 17.66
N ALA A 192 -0.91 -17.44 18.26
CA ALA A 192 -1.18 -17.35 19.68
C ALA A 192 -2.44 -18.15 20.06
N PRO A 193 -2.48 -18.77 21.25
CA PRO A 193 -3.72 -19.31 21.78
C PRO A 193 -4.75 -18.20 21.84
N GLN A 194 -5.85 -18.36 21.12
CA GLN A 194 -6.91 -17.34 21.00
C GLN A 194 -7.53 -17.10 22.39
N GLU A 195 -7.13 -16.05 23.08
CA GLU A 195 -7.97 -15.46 24.10
C GLU A 195 -9.15 -14.83 23.35
N ALA A 196 -10.37 -15.24 23.64
CA ALA A 196 -11.58 -15.02 22.86
C ALA A 196 -11.98 -13.55 22.63
N GLU A 197 -11.17 -12.57 23.06
CA GLU A 197 -11.49 -11.13 23.00
C GLU A 197 -10.32 -10.25 22.49
N VAL A 198 -9.22 -10.84 21.98
CA VAL A 198 -8.10 -10.05 21.50
C VAL A 198 -8.26 -9.80 20.01
N THR A 199 -8.61 -8.57 19.60
CA THR A 199 -8.62 -8.16 18.20
C THR A 199 -7.21 -7.91 17.70
N TRP A 200 -7.02 -7.96 16.36
CA TRP A 200 -5.75 -7.64 15.73
C TRP A 200 -5.26 -6.22 16.09
N THR A 201 -6.14 -5.22 16.10
CA THR A 201 -5.80 -3.85 16.47
C THR A 201 -5.25 -3.78 17.89
N ARG A 202 -5.86 -4.51 18.85
CA ARG A 202 -5.39 -4.60 20.23
C ARG A 202 -4.02 -5.27 20.33
N HIS A 203 -3.82 -6.35 19.61
CA HIS A 203 -2.52 -7.04 19.52
C HIS A 203 -1.45 -6.12 18.95
N TRP A 204 -1.75 -5.47 17.81
CA TRP A 204 -0.81 -4.58 17.13
C TRP A 204 -0.37 -3.41 18.01
N VAL A 205 -1.27 -2.68 18.68
CA VAL A 205 -0.86 -1.54 19.54
C VAL A 205 0.00 -1.96 20.73
N ARG A 206 -0.03 -3.22 21.14
CA ARG A 206 0.82 -3.79 22.21
C ARG A 206 2.22 -4.14 21.70
N HIS A 207 2.37 -4.52 20.43
CA HIS A 207 3.59 -5.08 19.87
C HIS A 207 4.25 -4.18 18.80
N SER A 208 3.59 -3.10 18.35
CA SER A 208 4.08 -2.22 17.30
C SER A 208 5.46 -1.62 17.60
N HIS A 209 6.34 -1.66 16.61
CA HIS A 209 7.66 -1.01 16.63
C HIS A 209 7.58 0.52 16.62
N LEU A 210 6.45 1.10 16.19
CA LEU A 210 6.22 2.55 16.27
C LEU A 210 6.35 3.11 17.70
N ARG A 211 6.23 2.25 18.72
CA ARG A 211 6.51 2.62 20.10
C ARG A 211 7.90 3.23 20.31
N ALA A 212 8.88 2.84 19.49
CA ALA A 212 10.24 3.40 19.56
C ALA A 212 10.26 4.91 19.27
N LEU A 213 9.35 5.42 18.42
CA LEU A 213 9.23 6.85 18.09
C LEU A 213 8.68 7.68 19.25
N PHE A 214 7.91 7.08 20.14
CA PHE A 214 7.25 7.74 21.26
C PHE A 214 7.92 7.44 22.61
N GLY A 215 8.80 6.45 22.66
CA GLY A 215 9.23 5.80 23.88
C GLY A 215 8.08 5.02 24.55
N ASP A 216 8.39 4.01 25.34
CA ASP A 216 7.38 3.09 25.92
C ASP A 216 6.29 3.80 26.74
N LYS A 217 6.67 4.77 27.57
CA LYS A 217 5.71 5.55 28.38
C LYS A 217 4.82 6.45 27.52
N GLY A 218 5.41 7.09 26.51
CA GLY A 218 4.69 7.95 25.56
C GLY A 218 3.70 7.15 24.74
N TRP A 219 4.15 6.04 24.14
CA TRP A 219 3.29 5.13 23.40
C TRP A 219 2.13 4.61 24.22
N THR A 220 2.40 4.09 25.41
CA THR A 220 1.37 3.58 26.32
C THR A 220 0.30 4.64 26.61
N ARG A 221 0.72 5.85 26.99
CA ARG A 221 -0.21 6.90 27.40
C ARG A 221 -0.97 7.54 26.24
N LEU A 222 -0.30 7.73 25.09
CA LEU A 222 -0.85 8.50 23.97
C LEU A 222 -1.51 7.64 22.90
N VAL A 223 -1.18 6.34 22.81
CA VAL A 223 -1.70 5.45 21.79
C VAL A 223 -2.35 4.22 22.40
N ARG A 224 -1.59 3.33 23.03
CA ARG A 224 -2.08 2.03 23.48
C ARG A 224 -3.31 2.14 24.39
N ASP A 225 -3.20 2.76 25.55
CA ASP A 225 -4.29 2.82 26.52
C ASP A 225 -5.54 3.56 25.99
N PRO A 226 -5.43 4.67 25.21
CA PRO A 226 -6.59 5.27 24.55
C PRO A 226 -7.24 4.37 23.50
N VAL A 227 -6.48 3.59 22.73
CA VAL A 227 -7.02 2.62 21.76
C VAL A 227 -7.74 1.50 22.50
N GLU A 228 -7.08 0.85 23.46
CA GLU A 228 -7.66 -0.24 24.24
C GLU A 228 -8.99 0.15 24.92
N ARG A 229 -9.04 1.33 25.57
CA ARG A 229 -10.30 1.85 26.18
C ARG A 229 -11.42 2.06 25.17
N ARG A 230 -11.12 2.30 23.89
CA ARG A 230 -12.14 2.41 22.85
C ARG A 230 -12.58 1.04 22.36
N LEU A 231 -11.64 0.12 22.18
CA LEU A 231 -11.92 -1.28 21.83
C LEU A 231 -12.72 -2.00 22.93
N ASP A 232 -12.54 -1.64 24.20
CA ASP A 232 -13.38 -2.16 25.30
C ASP A 232 -14.86 -1.79 25.16
N ARG A 233 -15.16 -0.70 24.44
CA ARG A 233 -16.55 -0.24 24.19
C ARG A 233 -17.11 -0.76 22.87
N ASP A 234 -16.25 -0.90 21.87
CA ASP A 234 -16.60 -1.36 20.53
C ASP A 234 -15.35 -2.04 19.92
N PRO A 235 -15.22 -3.38 20.06
CA PRO A 235 -14.02 -4.11 19.65
C PRO A 235 -13.80 -4.11 18.14
N HIS A 236 -14.85 -3.84 17.34
CA HIS A 236 -14.77 -3.88 15.88
C HIS A 236 -14.57 -2.50 15.24
N ARG A 237 -14.55 -1.44 16.03
CA ARG A 237 -14.37 -0.08 15.53
C ARG A 237 -12.94 0.40 15.72
N ILE A 238 -12.19 0.53 14.63
CA ILE A 238 -10.85 1.12 14.66
C ILE A 238 -10.92 2.55 15.20
N PRO A 239 -10.24 2.87 16.32
CA PRO A 239 -10.35 4.18 16.95
C PRO A 239 -9.47 5.21 16.23
N ARG A 240 -10.01 6.42 16.01
CA ARG A 240 -9.24 7.59 15.59
C ARG A 240 -8.98 8.50 16.78
N LEU A 241 -7.73 8.91 16.94
CA LEU A 241 -7.28 9.72 18.04
C LEU A 241 -6.99 11.15 17.54
N TRP A 242 -7.80 12.13 17.99
CA TRP A 242 -7.74 13.51 17.48
C TRP A 242 -6.37 14.20 17.65
N TRP A 243 -5.57 13.76 18.62
CA TRP A 243 -4.23 14.29 18.87
C TRP A 243 -3.14 13.63 18.04
N LEU A 244 -3.40 12.49 17.40
CA LEU A 244 -2.46 11.85 16.49
C LEU A 244 -2.57 12.47 15.09
N PRO A 245 -1.43 12.64 14.38
CA PRO A 245 -1.45 13.11 13.00
C PRO A 245 -2.16 12.10 12.07
N PRO A 246 -2.59 12.53 10.87
CA PRO A 246 -3.23 11.64 9.88
C PRO A 246 -2.45 10.36 9.59
N THR A 247 -1.12 10.44 9.48
CA THR A 247 -0.25 9.28 9.23
C THR A 247 -0.37 8.20 10.31
N MET A 248 -0.45 8.60 11.58
CA MET A 248 -0.62 7.66 12.70
C MET A 248 -2.05 7.10 12.79
N ASN A 249 -3.07 7.93 12.52
CA ASN A 249 -4.44 7.43 12.45
C ASN A 249 -4.62 6.48 11.27
N ARG A 250 -3.93 6.72 10.14
CA ARG A 250 -3.90 5.79 9.02
C ARG A 250 -3.24 4.46 9.41
N ALA A 251 -2.11 4.49 10.13
CA ALA A 251 -1.50 3.25 10.63
C ALA A 251 -2.47 2.45 11.53
N LEU A 252 -3.33 3.13 12.30
CA LEU A 252 -4.42 2.47 13.02
C LEU A 252 -5.49 1.92 12.06
N ASP A 253 -5.92 2.69 11.05
CA ASP A 253 -6.90 2.21 10.06
C ASP A 253 -6.40 0.97 9.29
N LEU A 254 -5.08 0.86 9.02
CA LEU A 254 -4.46 -0.32 8.41
C LEU A 254 -4.52 -1.58 9.30
N THR A 255 -4.85 -1.44 10.59
CA THR A 255 -5.10 -2.61 11.44
C THR A 255 -6.48 -3.24 11.22
N ALA A 256 -7.36 -2.64 10.42
CA ALA A 256 -8.62 -3.27 10.03
C ALA A 256 -8.35 -4.55 9.23
N CYS A 257 -8.89 -5.66 9.67
CA CYS A 257 -8.65 -6.95 9.03
C CYS A 257 -9.89 -7.85 9.07
N LEU A 258 -9.87 -8.89 8.25
CA LEU A 258 -10.98 -9.83 8.13
C LEU A 258 -11.25 -10.56 9.45
N GLN A 259 -10.21 -10.95 10.18
CA GLN A 259 -10.31 -11.70 11.43
C GLN A 259 -10.99 -10.88 12.53
N ASP A 260 -10.81 -9.58 12.52
CA ASP A 260 -11.51 -8.67 13.44
C ASP A 260 -12.93 -8.29 12.97
N GLY A 261 -13.29 -8.64 11.72
CA GLY A 261 -14.55 -8.25 11.12
C GLY A 261 -14.67 -6.75 10.81
N THR A 262 -13.54 -6.02 10.79
CA THR A 262 -13.50 -4.56 10.65
C THR A 262 -12.99 -4.08 9.31
N GLY A 263 -12.42 -4.95 8.47
CA GLY A 263 -11.84 -4.60 7.19
C GLY A 263 -11.69 -5.78 6.24
N ASP A 264 -11.00 -5.53 5.15
CA ASP A 264 -10.94 -6.40 3.98
C ASP A 264 -9.57 -7.07 3.77
N TYR A 265 -8.65 -6.97 4.75
CA TYR A 265 -7.34 -7.61 4.66
C TYR A 265 -7.29 -8.92 5.44
N ASP A 266 -6.82 -9.99 4.81
CA ASP A 266 -6.59 -11.27 5.46
C ASP A 266 -5.15 -11.36 5.99
N LEU A 267 -4.99 -11.46 7.32
CA LEU A 267 -3.67 -11.52 7.97
C LEU A 267 -2.81 -12.71 7.51
N ARG A 268 -3.44 -13.80 7.02
CA ARG A 268 -2.73 -14.95 6.44
C ARG A 268 -1.93 -14.59 5.20
N TYR A 269 -2.28 -13.48 4.52
CA TYR A 269 -1.45 -12.96 3.43
C TYR A 269 -0.11 -12.42 3.97
N GLY A 270 -0.14 -11.64 5.04
CA GLY A 270 1.08 -11.13 5.69
C GLY A 270 1.91 -12.23 6.34
N GLU A 271 1.26 -13.28 6.87
CA GLU A 271 1.94 -14.47 7.40
C GLU A 271 2.82 -15.14 6.34
N MET A 272 2.35 -15.22 5.07
CA MET A 272 3.16 -15.78 3.99
C MET A 272 4.41 -14.95 3.64
N PHE A 273 4.42 -13.65 3.99
CA PHE A 273 5.65 -12.85 3.91
C PHE A 273 6.57 -13.10 5.12
N TYR A 274 6.00 -13.43 6.28
CA TYR A 274 6.77 -13.77 7.47
C TYR A 274 7.55 -15.06 7.29
N ASP A 275 6.92 -16.12 6.78
CA ASP A 275 7.51 -17.44 6.60
C ASP A 275 8.15 -17.66 5.21
N GLY A 276 8.00 -16.70 4.29
CA GLY A 276 8.57 -16.74 2.95
C GLY A 276 7.78 -17.55 1.92
N THR A 277 6.68 -18.19 2.29
CA THR A 277 5.87 -19.04 1.37
C THR A 277 5.24 -18.24 0.24
N TRP A 278 5.04 -16.91 0.42
CA TRP A 278 4.61 -16.05 -0.67
C TRP A 278 5.57 -16.05 -1.86
N PHE A 279 6.86 -16.25 -1.60
CA PHE A 279 7.95 -16.22 -2.60
C PHE A 279 8.27 -17.59 -3.19
N GLU A 280 7.51 -18.63 -2.90
CA GLU A 280 7.77 -19.94 -3.49
C GLU A 280 7.75 -19.87 -5.02
N GLY A 281 8.84 -20.30 -5.66
CA GLY A 281 9.05 -20.20 -7.10
C GLY A 281 9.23 -18.77 -7.63
N PHE A 282 9.61 -17.82 -6.77
CA PHE A 282 9.91 -16.45 -7.13
C PHE A 282 11.33 -16.04 -6.72
N ASP A 283 12.32 -16.39 -7.53
CA ASP A 283 13.65 -15.78 -7.46
C ASP A 283 13.59 -14.36 -8.03
N GLN A 284 13.86 -13.37 -7.17
CA GLN A 284 13.74 -11.96 -7.53
C GLN A 284 14.79 -11.54 -8.55
N ALA A 285 16.04 -11.96 -8.40
CA ALA A 285 17.12 -11.59 -9.29
C ALA A 285 16.93 -12.20 -10.69
N GLU A 286 16.58 -13.49 -10.76
CA GLU A 286 16.26 -14.17 -12.00
C GLU A 286 15.05 -13.53 -12.69
N THR A 287 14.00 -13.21 -11.93
CA THR A 287 12.79 -12.58 -12.46
C THR A 287 13.10 -11.21 -13.07
N LEU A 288 13.82 -10.33 -12.35
CA LEU A 288 14.20 -9.01 -12.86
C LEU A 288 15.05 -9.13 -14.13
N ALA A 289 15.99 -10.08 -14.18
CA ALA A 289 16.83 -10.32 -15.34
C ALA A 289 16.03 -10.81 -16.59
N ARG A 290 14.82 -11.30 -16.42
CA ARG A 290 13.92 -11.73 -17.53
C ARG A 290 13.00 -10.63 -18.02
N VAL A 291 12.86 -9.50 -17.33
CA VAL A 291 12.05 -8.36 -17.76
C VAL A 291 12.63 -7.77 -19.05
N ARG A 292 11.83 -7.66 -20.10
CA ARG A 292 12.24 -7.17 -21.43
C ARG A 292 11.49 -5.91 -21.88
N VAL A 293 10.47 -5.52 -21.14
CA VAL A 293 9.71 -4.31 -21.43
C VAL A 293 10.36 -3.09 -20.76
N PRO A 294 10.13 -1.88 -21.27
CA PRO A 294 10.59 -0.67 -20.59
C PRO A 294 10.05 -0.58 -19.16
N VAL A 295 10.91 -0.28 -18.18
CA VAL A 295 10.55 -0.15 -16.77
C VAL A 295 10.94 1.23 -16.25
N THR A 296 10.06 1.87 -15.49
CA THR A 296 10.42 2.97 -14.59
C THR A 296 10.34 2.47 -13.16
N LEU A 297 11.48 2.49 -12.44
CA LEU A 297 11.55 2.15 -11.02
C LEU A 297 11.61 3.44 -10.21
N LEU A 298 10.57 3.69 -9.42
CA LEU A 298 10.51 4.80 -8.46
C LEU A 298 10.99 4.31 -7.10
N HIS A 299 11.95 5.02 -6.49
CA HIS A 299 12.51 4.69 -5.20
C HIS A 299 12.46 5.91 -4.27
N ALA A 300 11.77 5.76 -3.13
CA ALA A 300 11.63 6.79 -2.12
C ALA A 300 12.93 6.99 -1.33
N THR A 301 13.08 8.15 -0.70
CA THR A 301 14.18 8.39 0.23
C THR A 301 14.10 7.43 1.41
N VAL A 302 15.16 6.69 1.66
CA VAL A 302 15.23 5.64 2.69
C VAL A 302 15.90 6.16 3.96
N HIS A 303 15.47 5.64 5.08
CA HIS A 303 16.08 5.84 6.37
C HIS A 303 16.39 4.48 7.01
N GLU A 304 17.48 4.43 7.77
CA GLU A 304 17.81 3.30 8.62
C GLU A 304 17.96 3.81 10.05
N GLN A 305 17.37 3.08 11.01
CA GLN A 305 17.48 3.41 12.41
C GLN A 305 17.76 2.13 13.21
N ASP A 306 18.85 2.13 13.97
CA ASP A 306 19.26 1.00 14.83
C ASP A 306 19.31 -0.34 14.06
N GLY A 307 19.81 -0.32 12.82
CA GLY A 307 19.90 -1.50 11.95
C GLY A 307 18.52 -1.98 11.42
N VAL A 308 17.51 -1.11 11.44
CA VAL A 308 16.18 -1.37 10.87
C VAL A 308 15.97 -0.49 9.67
N LEU A 309 15.69 -1.10 8.52
CA LEU A 309 15.30 -0.41 7.30
C LEU A 309 13.89 0.17 7.46
N LEU A 310 13.78 1.50 7.41
CA LEU A 310 12.52 2.25 7.43
C LEU A 310 12.13 2.65 6.00
N GLY A 311 11.93 1.66 5.14
CA GLY A 311 11.62 1.81 3.73
C GLY A 311 11.35 0.44 3.12
N ALA A 312 11.03 0.39 1.84
CA ALA A 312 10.78 -0.87 1.14
C ALA A 312 12.08 -1.62 0.83
N MET A 313 13.08 -0.92 0.31
CA MET A 313 14.39 -1.47 -0.06
C MET A 313 15.48 -0.42 0.20
N THR A 314 16.74 -0.84 0.25
CA THR A 314 17.88 0.07 0.35
C THR A 314 18.21 0.70 -1.00
N ASP A 315 19.01 1.79 -1.00
CA ASP A 315 19.54 2.37 -2.25
C ASP A 315 20.38 1.38 -3.07
N ASP A 316 21.09 0.46 -2.37
CA ASP A 316 21.86 -0.61 -3.04
C ASP A 316 20.94 -1.63 -3.69
N ASP A 317 19.80 -1.96 -3.06
CA ASP A 317 18.79 -2.84 -3.64
C ASP A 317 18.15 -2.23 -4.87
N ALA A 318 17.82 -0.93 -4.82
CA ALA A 318 17.27 -0.20 -5.96
C ALA A 318 18.23 -0.18 -7.14
N ARG A 319 19.52 0.09 -6.88
CA ARG A 319 20.58 0.02 -7.91
C ARG A 319 20.76 -1.41 -8.46
N ARG A 320 20.74 -2.42 -7.60
CA ARG A 320 20.79 -3.84 -8.02
C ARG A 320 19.60 -4.20 -8.90
N ALA A 321 18.40 -3.82 -8.51
CA ALA A 321 17.19 -4.06 -9.32
C ALA A 321 17.26 -3.35 -10.68
N HIS A 322 17.70 -2.09 -10.71
CA HIS A 322 17.91 -1.32 -11.94
C HIS A 322 18.91 -2.02 -12.89
N VAL A 323 20.05 -2.48 -12.38
CA VAL A 323 21.08 -3.14 -13.21
C VAL A 323 20.61 -4.48 -13.78
N LEU A 324 19.75 -5.21 -13.05
CA LEU A 324 19.21 -6.49 -13.50
C LEU A 324 18.18 -6.36 -14.61
N MET A 325 17.46 -5.24 -14.69
CA MET A 325 16.46 -4.99 -15.74
C MET A 325 17.09 -4.22 -16.91
N PRO A 326 17.21 -4.82 -18.12
CA PRO A 326 17.97 -4.23 -19.24
C PRO A 326 17.48 -2.86 -19.70
N ASP A 327 16.18 -2.59 -19.68
CA ASP A 327 15.58 -1.29 -20.03
C ASP A 327 14.86 -0.68 -18.83
N CYS A 328 15.60 -0.37 -17.77
CA CYS A 328 15.08 0.25 -16.57
C CYS A 328 15.58 1.69 -16.43
N LEU A 329 14.65 2.62 -16.17
CA LEU A 329 14.93 3.96 -15.68
C LEU A 329 14.74 3.98 -14.17
N LEU A 330 15.79 4.22 -13.40
CA LEU A 330 15.71 4.43 -11.96
C LEU A 330 15.49 5.92 -11.67
N VAL A 331 14.44 6.23 -10.94
CA VAL A 331 14.19 7.56 -10.33
C VAL A 331 14.31 7.37 -8.83
N ASP A 332 15.45 7.70 -8.27
CA ASP A 332 15.83 7.48 -6.88
C ASP A 332 15.72 8.75 -6.02
N HIS A 333 15.90 8.58 -4.71
CA HIS A 333 15.88 9.66 -3.72
C HIS A 333 14.65 10.57 -3.81
N ILE A 334 13.50 10.01 -4.20
CA ILE A 334 12.24 10.76 -4.24
C ILE A 334 11.91 11.22 -2.82
N PRO A 335 11.71 12.55 -2.57
CA PRO A 335 11.42 13.07 -1.24
C PRO A 335 9.96 12.77 -0.86
N ALA A 336 9.70 11.49 -0.63
CA ALA A 336 8.43 10.90 -0.21
C ALA A 336 8.70 9.74 0.75
N GLY A 337 7.70 9.29 1.47
CA GLY A 337 7.70 7.97 2.09
C GLY A 337 7.31 6.90 1.07
N HIS A 338 7.00 5.72 1.57
CA HIS A 338 6.68 4.53 0.79
C HIS A 338 5.56 4.72 -0.25
N ASP A 339 4.55 5.54 0.03
CA ASP A 339 3.38 5.78 -0.86
C ASP A 339 3.65 7.00 -1.76
N ILE A 340 4.45 6.86 -2.82
CA ILE A 340 4.83 7.95 -3.73
C ILE A 340 3.59 8.48 -4.46
N HIS A 341 2.71 7.60 -4.97
CA HIS A 341 1.47 7.96 -5.66
C HIS A 341 0.54 8.86 -4.83
N ARG A 342 0.63 8.79 -3.49
CA ARG A 342 -0.17 9.60 -2.56
C ARG A 342 0.52 10.91 -2.19
N GLN A 343 1.85 10.86 -2.00
CA GLN A 343 2.63 12.00 -1.51
C GLN A 343 3.17 12.87 -2.64
N ARG A 344 3.36 12.30 -3.81
CA ARG A 344 3.85 12.94 -5.04
C ARG A 344 3.00 12.53 -6.25
N PRO A 345 1.67 12.74 -6.21
CA PRO A 345 0.77 12.24 -7.25
C PRO A 345 1.13 12.72 -8.66
N ALA A 346 1.57 13.97 -8.83
CA ALA A 346 1.99 14.48 -10.13
C ALA A 346 3.21 13.70 -10.68
N LEU A 347 4.24 13.45 -9.84
CA LEU A 347 5.41 12.69 -10.26
C LEU A 347 5.03 11.26 -10.69
N PHE A 348 4.12 10.61 -9.97
CA PHE A 348 3.64 9.27 -10.32
C PHE A 348 2.90 9.28 -11.66
N VAL A 349 1.96 10.22 -11.87
CA VAL A 349 1.21 10.38 -13.13
C VAL A 349 2.14 10.68 -14.29
N ASP A 350 3.06 11.65 -14.14
CA ASP A 350 4.04 12.02 -15.16
C ASP A 350 4.94 10.83 -15.53
N SER A 351 5.32 10.01 -14.55
CA SER A 351 6.14 8.81 -14.78
C SER A 351 5.39 7.74 -15.58
N ILE A 352 4.09 7.56 -15.36
CA ILE A 352 3.24 6.67 -16.17
C ILE A 352 3.10 7.24 -17.59
N ASN A 353 2.80 8.53 -17.72
CA ASN A 353 2.59 9.20 -19.00
C ASN A 353 3.86 9.25 -19.88
N ALA A 354 5.04 9.09 -19.29
CA ALA A 354 6.30 9.00 -20.01
C ALA A 354 6.59 7.61 -20.61
N LEU A 355 5.95 6.54 -20.13
CA LEU A 355 6.22 5.15 -20.57
C LEU A 355 5.92 4.90 -22.05
N PRO A 356 4.81 5.37 -22.66
CA PRO A 356 4.54 5.14 -24.09
C PRO A 356 5.68 5.64 -25.01
N GLY A 357 6.32 6.75 -24.67
CA GLY A 357 7.46 7.27 -25.41
C GLY A 357 8.73 6.38 -25.36
N ARG A 358 8.79 5.42 -24.45
CA ARG A 358 9.87 4.42 -24.33
C ARG A 358 9.57 3.14 -25.08
N ILE A 359 8.29 2.79 -25.29
CA ILE A 359 7.87 1.58 -26.00
C ILE A 359 8.26 1.63 -27.49
N HIS A 360 8.37 2.83 -28.05
CA HIS A 360 8.61 3.04 -29.48
C HIS A 360 10.08 3.36 -29.84
N ARG A 361 10.99 3.21 -28.90
CA ARG A 361 12.44 3.35 -29.11
C ARG A 361 13.12 2.01 -29.30
#